data_ef482e47410fe61f47b2feb27d269703
#
_entry.id   ef482e47410fe61f47b2feb27d269703
#
_cell.length_a   1.000
_cell.length_b   1.000
_cell.length_c   1.000
_cell.angle_alpha   90.00
_cell.angle_beta   90.00
_cell.angle_gamma   90.00
#
_symmetry.space_group_name_H-M   'P 1'
#
loop_
_entity.id
_entity.type
_entity.pdbx_description
1 polymer ?
#
loop_
_entity_poly.entity_id
_entity_poly.type
_entity_poly.pdbx_seq_one_letter_code
_entity_poly.pdbx_strand_id
1 'polypeptide(L)'
;KPGSKGYPGIKEVIYDPAKVNIPGFLPDTQTCRAEIAQHYQSVSRVDQGIGRLIEILKETNKWEDTLFLFIADHGIAMPGAKTTLYEGGMHSPCLVRNPYLNKRGIATDAMVSWVDLAPTILQFANVLDDKGKLNPSTAQSLGIAKVKGEQNGRGLTPGKFHGRSFLSVLEKEKTTGWDQVNASHTFHEITMYYPMRVVRERRYKLIWNIAHGLPYPFASDLWRAPTWQAQWKQGMGAPYGAKTVRSYIHRPAFELYDLQEDPHEGNNLAKSSKH
;
A
#
# COMPACT_ATOMS: atom_id res chain seq x y z
N LYS A 1 -5.13 -6.04 23.31
CA LYS A 1 -6.30 -5.79 24.21
C LYS A 1 -5.76 -5.27 25.54
N PRO A 2 -6.40 -4.30 26.20
CA PRO A 2 -6.03 -3.94 27.55
C PRO A 2 -6.05 -5.17 28.45
N GLY A 3 -4.97 -5.42 29.23
CA GLY A 3 -4.86 -6.57 30.12
C GLY A 3 -4.33 -7.87 29.49
N SER A 4 -4.02 -7.91 28.19
CA SER A 4 -3.29 -9.03 27.62
C SER A 4 -1.81 -8.96 28.05
N LYS A 5 -1.24 -10.10 28.51
CA LYS A 5 0.22 -10.22 28.67
C LYS A 5 0.88 -9.86 27.34
N GLY A 6 1.93 -9.03 27.37
CA GLY A 6 2.68 -8.65 26.18
C GLY A 6 3.25 -9.89 25.44
N TYR A 7 3.70 -9.68 24.24
CA TYR A 7 4.35 -10.75 23.48
C TYR A 7 5.73 -11.05 24.06
N PRO A 8 6.10 -12.33 24.23
CA PRO A 8 7.42 -12.70 24.75
C PRO A 8 8.54 -12.07 23.91
N GLY A 9 9.50 -11.43 24.58
CA GLY A 9 10.64 -10.79 23.95
C GLY A 9 10.36 -9.40 23.29
N ILE A 10 9.12 -8.91 23.34
CA ILE A 10 8.74 -7.59 22.83
C ILE A 10 8.67 -6.59 23.99
N LYS A 11 9.45 -5.52 23.85
CA LYS A 11 9.41 -4.39 24.78
C LYS A 11 8.23 -3.48 24.41
N GLU A 12 7.37 -3.17 25.39
CA GLU A 12 6.29 -2.21 25.17
C GLU A 12 6.85 -0.79 25.00
N VAL A 13 6.37 -0.10 23.96
CA VAL A 13 6.66 1.31 23.69
C VAL A 13 5.35 2.06 23.74
N ILE A 14 5.24 3.03 24.64
CA ILE A 14 4.06 3.88 24.79
C ILE A 14 4.34 5.23 24.14
N TYR A 15 3.43 5.69 23.29
CA TYR A 15 3.51 6.98 22.62
C TYR A 15 2.55 7.98 23.25
N ASP A 16 3.04 9.19 23.48
CA ASP A 16 2.25 10.31 23.95
C ASP A 16 1.34 10.83 22.82
N PRO A 17 0.00 10.79 22.96
CA PRO A 17 -0.92 11.30 21.95
C PRO A 17 -0.68 12.77 21.57
N ALA A 18 -0.15 13.58 22.50
CA ALA A 18 0.15 14.98 22.21
C ALA A 18 1.33 15.17 21.23
N LYS A 19 2.19 14.15 21.10
CA LYS A 19 3.43 14.20 20.30
C LYS A 19 3.36 13.45 18.99
N VAL A 20 2.24 12.81 18.67
CA VAL A 20 2.09 12.10 17.40
C VAL A 20 1.81 13.06 16.25
N ASN A 21 2.30 12.74 15.06
CA ASN A 21 1.97 13.46 13.85
C ASN A 21 0.65 12.93 13.27
N ILE A 22 -0.28 13.85 13.00
CA ILE A 22 -1.56 13.50 12.37
C ILE A 22 -1.43 13.75 10.86
N PRO A 23 -1.62 12.73 10.01
CA PRO A 23 -1.67 12.93 8.56
C PRO A 23 -2.82 13.85 8.17
N GLY A 24 -2.63 14.72 7.18
CA GLY A 24 -3.62 15.74 6.82
C GLY A 24 -4.94 15.19 6.28
N PHE A 25 -5.03 13.92 5.94
CA PHE A 25 -6.29 13.26 5.60
C PHE A 25 -7.11 12.82 6.84
N LEU A 26 -6.59 12.99 8.05
CA LEU A 26 -7.26 12.69 9.31
C LEU A 26 -7.57 13.98 10.10
N PRO A 27 -8.63 14.01 10.90
CA PRO A 27 -8.94 15.15 11.76
C PRO A 27 -7.97 15.20 12.96
N ASP A 28 -7.35 16.34 13.20
CA ASP A 28 -6.49 16.51 14.38
C ASP A 28 -7.35 16.76 15.63
N THR A 29 -7.75 15.66 16.26
CA THR A 29 -8.56 15.65 17.48
C THR A 29 -7.89 14.78 18.55
N GLN A 30 -8.25 14.98 19.81
CA GLN A 30 -7.75 14.16 20.91
C GLN A 30 -8.00 12.65 20.66
N THR A 31 -9.18 12.30 20.13
CA THR A 31 -9.53 10.92 19.81
C THR A 31 -8.61 10.36 18.72
N CYS A 32 -8.40 11.11 17.64
CA CYS A 32 -7.51 10.70 16.54
C CYS A 32 -6.07 10.54 17.02
N ARG A 33 -5.57 11.49 17.81
CA ARG A 33 -4.23 11.41 18.40
C ARG A 33 -4.04 10.17 19.25
N ALA A 34 -5.04 9.79 20.04
CA ALA A 34 -5.00 8.56 20.85
C ALA A 34 -4.96 7.29 19.98
N GLU A 35 -5.74 7.23 18.89
CA GLU A 35 -5.70 6.09 17.94
C GLU A 35 -4.37 6.03 17.19
N ILE A 36 -3.82 7.16 16.76
CA ILE A 36 -2.49 7.20 16.10
C ILE A 36 -1.37 6.79 17.06
N ALA A 37 -1.44 7.18 18.34
CA ALA A 37 -0.48 6.72 19.35
C ALA A 37 -0.52 5.19 19.53
N GLN A 38 -1.70 4.58 19.52
CA GLN A 38 -1.86 3.11 19.54
C GLN A 38 -1.34 2.46 18.26
N HIS A 39 -1.55 3.10 17.10
CA HIS A 39 -1.00 2.64 15.84
C HIS A 39 0.53 2.63 15.88
N TYR A 40 1.17 3.69 16.34
CA TYR A 40 2.62 3.78 16.50
C TYR A 40 3.16 2.67 17.42
N GLN A 41 2.45 2.38 18.51
CA GLN A 41 2.78 1.26 19.40
C GLN A 41 2.73 -0.09 18.66
N SER A 42 1.75 -0.27 17.78
CA SER A 42 1.64 -1.49 16.96
C SER A 42 2.77 -1.59 15.93
N VAL A 43 3.14 -0.49 15.29
CA VAL A 43 4.29 -0.41 14.37
C VAL A 43 5.59 -0.75 15.09
N SER A 44 5.81 -0.22 16.32
CA SER A 44 6.99 -0.55 17.12
C SER A 44 7.10 -2.03 17.48
N ARG A 45 5.96 -2.71 17.66
CA ARG A 45 5.97 -4.18 17.87
C ARG A 45 6.37 -4.93 16.62
N VAL A 46 5.87 -4.52 15.46
CA VAL A 46 6.26 -5.09 14.17
C VAL A 46 7.75 -4.89 13.91
N ASP A 47 8.25 -3.68 14.16
CA ASP A 47 9.68 -3.35 14.00
C ASP A 47 10.59 -4.27 14.85
N GLN A 48 10.25 -4.48 16.11
CA GLN A 48 10.99 -5.41 16.98
C GLN A 48 10.93 -6.85 16.46
N GLY A 49 9.78 -7.27 15.93
CA GLY A 49 9.62 -8.60 15.31
C GLY A 49 10.50 -8.75 14.05
N ILE A 50 10.59 -7.70 13.23
CA ILE A 50 11.48 -7.65 12.07
C ILE A 50 12.95 -7.73 12.52
N GLY A 51 13.32 -6.97 13.57
CA GLY A 51 14.66 -7.05 14.16
C GLY A 51 15.02 -8.48 14.54
N ARG A 52 14.12 -9.18 15.25
CA ARG A 52 14.36 -10.60 15.63
C ARG A 52 14.45 -11.53 14.43
N LEU A 53 13.64 -11.32 13.39
CA LEU A 53 13.74 -12.10 12.15
C LEU A 53 15.10 -11.90 11.46
N ILE A 54 15.60 -10.69 11.41
CA ILE A 54 16.93 -10.39 10.85
C ILE A 54 18.04 -11.07 11.65
N GLU A 55 17.95 -11.06 12.99
CA GLU A 55 18.90 -11.79 13.86
C GLU A 55 18.90 -13.30 13.54
N ILE A 56 17.72 -13.93 13.45
CA ILE A 56 17.59 -15.35 13.09
C ILE A 56 18.22 -15.65 11.73
N LEU A 57 18.00 -14.82 10.74
CA LEU A 57 18.60 -14.98 9.41
C LEU A 57 20.13 -14.92 9.48
N LYS A 58 20.68 -14.04 10.33
CA LYS A 58 22.13 -13.95 10.57
C LYS A 58 22.66 -15.17 11.33
N GLU A 59 22.00 -15.57 12.41
CA GLU A 59 22.34 -16.74 13.24
C GLU A 59 22.36 -18.03 12.41
N THR A 60 21.47 -18.13 11.43
CA THR A 60 21.37 -19.30 10.53
C THR A 60 22.17 -19.18 9.25
N ASN A 61 23.01 -18.14 9.10
CA ASN A 61 23.81 -17.84 7.90
C ASN A 61 22.96 -17.72 6.60
N LYS A 62 21.72 -17.22 6.71
CA LYS A 62 20.83 -17.02 5.56
C LYS A 62 20.70 -15.55 5.15
N TRP A 63 21.20 -14.64 5.96
CA TRP A 63 21.03 -13.21 5.70
C TRP A 63 21.63 -12.77 4.36
N GLU A 64 22.80 -13.29 3.99
CA GLU A 64 23.48 -12.87 2.75
C GLU A 64 22.91 -13.49 1.47
N ASP A 65 21.98 -14.45 1.59
CA ASP A 65 21.28 -15.08 0.46
C ASP A 65 19.78 -14.73 0.40
N THR A 66 19.32 -13.86 1.32
CA THR A 66 17.87 -13.57 1.45
C THR A 66 17.52 -12.22 0.82
N LEU A 67 16.61 -12.24 -0.14
CA LEU A 67 15.83 -11.05 -0.53
C LEU A 67 14.84 -10.73 0.60
N PHE A 68 15.02 -9.59 1.25
CA PHE A 68 14.15 -9.17 2.33
C PHE A 68 13.22 -8.05 1.83
N LEU A 69 11.91 -8.28 1.89
CA LEU A 69 10.89 -7.34 1.48
C LEU A 69 10.01 -7.01 2.69
N PHE A 70 9.91 -5.75 3.04
CA PHE A 70 8.93 -5.24 3.99
C PHE A 70 7.96 -4.33 3.26
N ILE A 71 6.69 -4.70 3.26
CA ILE A 71 5.60 -3.96 2.61
C ILE A 71 4.39 -3.90 3.55
N ALA A 72 3.48 -2.95 3.29
CA ALA A 72 2.12 -3.02 3.80
C ALA A 72 1.17 -3.31 2.64
N ASP A 73 0.14 -4.11 2.87
CA ASP A 73 -0.88 -4.46 1.87
C ASP A 73 -1.76 -3.26 1.51
N HIS A 74 -2.00 -2.36 2.47
CA HIS A 74 -2.73 -1.10 2.32
C HIS A 74 -2.29 -0.09 3.39
N GLY A 75 -2.86 1.10 3.37
CA GLY A 75 -2.62 2.12 4.39
C GLY A 75 -3.24 1.79 5.74
N ILE A 76 -3.03 2.70 6.71
CA ILE A 76 -3.56 2.57 8.07
C ILE A 76 -5.08 2.27 8.07
N ALA A 77 -5.54 1.44 9.02
CA ALA A 77 -6.95 1.06 9.17
C ALA A 77 -7.80 2.21 9.73
N MET A 78 -7.85 3.32 9.00
CA MET A 78 -8.66 4.50 9.28
C MET A 78 -9.34 5.00 8.01
N PRO A 79 -10.53 5.62 8.10
CA PRO A 79 -11.19 6.24 6.96
C PRO A 79 -10.29 7.27 6.26
N GLY A 80 -10.22 7.22 4.93
CA GLY A 80 -9.28 8.02 4.14
C GLY A 80 -8.01 7.27 3.74
N ALA A 81 -7.75 6.09 4.33
CA ALA A 81 -6.64 5.23 4.00
C ALA A 81 -7.13 3.84 3.54
N LYS A 82 -7.16 2.84 4.42
CA LYS A 82 -7.62 1.48 4.07
C LYS A 82 -8.92 1.53 3.25
N THR A 83 -9.03 0.68 2.24
CA THR A 83 -10.16 0.55 1.29
C THR A 83 -10.38 1.73 0.36
N THR A 84 -9.49 2.72 0.32
CA THR A 84 -9.59 3.86 -0.59
C THR A 84 -8.48 3.87 -1.63
N LEU A 85 -8.68 4.62 -2.72
CA LEU A 85 -7.66 4.89 -3.73
C LEU A 85 -6.97 6.25 -3.52
N TYR A 86 -7.12 6.85 -2.35
CA TYR A 86 -6.35 8.03 -1.93
C TYR A 86 -4.91 7.64 -1.57
N GLU A 87 -4.00 8.63 -1.51
CA GLU A 87 -2.60 8.38 -1.14
C GLU A 87 -2.49 7.64 0.20
N GLY A 88 -3.31 8.01 1.19
CA GLY A 88 -3.34 7.31 2.47
C GLY A 88 -3.64 5.81 2.39
N GLY A 89 -4.33 5.36 1.34
CA GLY A 89 -4.66 3.95 1.10
C GLY A 89 -3.69 3.23 0.17
N MET A 90 -3.10 3.95 -0.80
CA MET A 90 -2.29 3.38 -1.87
C MET A 90 -0.78 3.51 -1.65
N HIS A 91 -0.33 4.64 -1.10
CA HIS A 91 1.10 4.94 -0.93
C HIS A 91 1.64 4.23 0.30
N SER A 92 1.75 2.91 0.20
CA SER A 92 2.23 2.03 1.26
C SER A 92 3.76 1.94 1.29
N PRO A 93 4.38 1.70 2.46
CA PRO A 93 5.82 1.52 2.55
C PRO A 93 6.28 0.28 1.78
N CYS A 94 7.44 0.41 1.12
CA CYS A 94 8.13 -0.67 0.44
C CYS A 94 9.63 -0.56 0.74
N LEU A 95 10.14 -1.41 1.62
CA LEU A 95 11.55 -1.49 1.94
C LEU A 95 12.11 -2.79 1.39
N VAL A 96 13.20 -2.69 0.65
CA VAL A 96 13.79 -3.83 -0.04
C VAL A 96 15.27 -3.95 0.31
N ARG A 97 15.67 -5.11 0.78
CA ARG A 97 17.07 -5.51 0.84
C ARG A 97 17.32 -6.63 -0.17
N ASN A 98 18.07 -6.32 -1.20
CA ASN A 98 18.65 -7.32 -2.06
C ASN A 98 20.14 -7.46 -1.66
N PRO A 99 20.62 -8.65 -1.25
CA PRO A 99 21.99 -8.84 -0.76
C PRO A 99 23.05 -8.57 -1.83
N TYR A 100 22.70 -8.72 -3.09
CA TYR A 100 23.64 -8.65 -4.24
C TYR A 100 23.82 -7.23 -4.79
N LEU A 101 23.17 -6.21 -4.21
CA LEU A 101 23.35 -4.82 -4.65
C LEU A 101 24.60 -4.18 -4.08
N ASN A 102 25.27 -3.37 -4.91
CA ASN A 102 26.43 -2.60 -4.52
C ASN A 102 26.07 -1.33 -3.74
N LYS A 103 24.97 -0.67 -4.13
CA LYS A 103 24.46 0.53 -3.46
C LYS A 103 23.37 0.17 -2.45
N ARG A 104 23.41 0.84 -1.30
CA ARG A 104 22.44 0.65 -0.22
C ARG A 104 21.91 2.01 0.27
N GLY A 105 20.78 2.01 0.95
CA GLY A 105 20.18 3.23 1.48
C GLY A 105 19.62 4.17 0.40
N ILE A 106 19.30 3.63 -0.77
CA ILE A 106 18.74 4.40 -1.89
C ILE A 106 17.22 4.50 -1.71
N ALA A 107 16.70 5.72 -1.81
CA ALA A 107 15.27 5.97 -2.01
C ALA A 107 15.03 6.19 -3.51
N THR A 108 14.35 5.24 -4.14
CA THR A 108 14.01 5.33 -5.57
C THR A 108 12.67 6.04 -5.77
N ASP A 109 12.56 6.84 -6.82
CA ASP A 109 11.30 7.46 -7.24
C ASP A 109 10.45 6.57 -8.18
N ALA A 110 10.85 5.32 -8.38
CA ALA A 110 10.10 4.37 -9.18
C ALA A 110 8.71 4.11 -8.59
N MET A 111 7.68 4.30 -9.40
CA MET A 111 6.32 3.97 -9.01
C MET A 111 6.08 2.48 -9.23
N VAL A 112 6.28 1.70 -8.18
CA VAL A 112 6.05 0.24 -8.17
C VAL A 112 4.65 -0.09 -7.65
N SER A 113 4.14 -1.23 -8.07
CA SER A 113 2.84 -1.75 -7.64
C SER A 113 2.99 -3.19 -7.13
N TRP A 114 2.06 -3.66 -6.30
CA TRP A 114 2.14 -5.03 -5.75
C TRP A 114 2.02 -6.14 -6.80
N VAL A 115 1.53 -5.82 -8.02
CA VAL A 115 1.59 -6.75 -9.17
C VAL A 115 3.02 -7.02 -9.63
N ASP A 116 3.97 -6.17 -9.26
CA ASP A 116 5.40 -6.28 -9.59
C ASP A 116 6.16 -7.22 -8.64
N LEU A 117 5.57 -7.60 -7.49
CA LEU A 117 6.24 -8.44 -6.49
C LEU A 117 6.56 -9.84 -7.02
N ALA A 118 5.59 -10.52 -7.63
CA ALA A 118 5.79 -11.88 -8.13
C ALA A 118 6.91 -11.95 -9.18
N PRO A 119 6.93 -11.13 -10.25
CA PRO A 119 8.04 -11.14 -11.19
C PRO A 119 9.37 -10.74 -10.55
N THR A 120 9.38 -9.85 -9.54
CA THR A 120 10.60 -9.46 -8.82
C THR A 120 11.19 -10.63 -8.03
N ILE A 121 10.36 -11.35 -7.26
CA ILE A 121 10.77 -12.51 -6.48
C ILE A 121 11.28 -13.63 -7.41
N LEU A 122 10.57 -13.87 -8.49
CA LEU A 122 10.95 -14.91 -9.47
C LEU A 122 12.24 -14.57 -10.21
N GLN A 123 12.49 -13.29 -10.51
CA GLN A 123 13.75 -12.86 -11.09
C GLN A 123 14.88 -12.99 -10.07
N PHE A 124 14.68 -12.59 -8.82
CA PHE A 124 15.68 -12.77 -7.76
C PHE A 124 16.06 -14.25 -7.58
N ALA A 125 15.07 -15.14 -7.64
CA ALA A 125 15.26 -16.59 -7.57
C ALA A 125 15.82 -17.22 -8.86
N ASN A 126 16.19 -16.41 -9.85
CA ASN A 126 16.68 -16.85 -11.16
C ASN A 126 15.69 -17.78 -11.92
N VAL A 127 14.40 -17.67 -11.62
CA VAL A 127 13.32 -18.35 -12.37
C VAL A 127 12.97 -17.57 -13.63
N LEU A 128 12.99 -16.24 -13.55
CA LEU A 128 12.84 -15.34 -14.70
C LEU A 128 14.17 -14.66 -15.03
N ASP A 129 14.40 -14.37 -16.31
CA ASP A 129 15.46 -13.50 -16.77
C ASP A 129 15.10 -12.01 -16.58
N ASP A 130 15.99 -11.11 -16.95
CA ASP A 130 15.83 -9.65 -16.89
C ASP A 130 14.70 -9.11 -17.79
N LYS A 131 14.25 -9.91 -18.75
CA LYS A 131 13.13 -9.63 -19.67
C LYS A 131 11.81 -10.23 -19.19
N GLY A 132 11.80 -10.85 -18.01
CA GLY A 132 10.61 -11.52 -17.46
C GLY A 132 10.27 -12.84 -18.14
N LYS A 133 11.17 -13.42 -18.91
CA LYS A 133 11.01 -14.74 -19.52
C LYS A 133 11.52 -15.83 -18.59
N LEU A 134 10.91 -17.00 -18.70
CA LEU A 134 11.34 -18.18 -17.95
C LEU A 134 12.80 -18.52 -18.29
N ASN A 135 13.64 -18.64 -17.29
CA ASN A 135 15.03 -19.06 -17.45
C ASN A 135 15.08 -20.54 -17.83
N PRO A 136 15.61 -20.93 -19.02
CA PRO A 136 15.55 -22.30 -19.50
C PRO A 136 16.22 -23.32 -18.58
N SER A 137 17.36 -22.99 -17.97
CA SER A 137 18.08 -23.88 -17.07
C SER A 137 17.30 -24.15 -15.77
N THR A 138 16.70 -23.11 -15.22
CA THR A 138 15.87 -23.22 -14.01
C THR A 138 14.56 -23.95 -14.32
N ALA A 139 13.94 -23.68 -15.46
CA ALA A 139 12.76 -24.38 -15.91
C ALA A 139 13.01 -25.91 -16.03
N GLN A 140 14.15 -26.27 -16.60
CA GLN A 140 14.57 -27.68 -16.71
C GLN A 140 14.78 -28.33 -15.34
N SER A 141 15.47 -27.67 -14.42
CA SER A 141 15.75 -28.20 -13.07
C SER A 141 14.48 -28.38 -12.22
N LEU A 142 13.47 -27.52 -12.44
CA LEU A 142 12.19 -27.58 -11.73
C LEU A 142 11.14 -28.46 -12.45
N GLY A 143 11.49 -29.10 -13.57
CA GLY A 143 10.56 -29.92 -14.34
C GLY A 143 9.45 -29.11 -15.05
N ILE A 144 9.58 -27.78 -15.09
CA ILE A 144 8.58 -26.87 -15.67
C ILE A 144 8.71 -26.78 -17.22
N ALA A 145 9.76 -27.34 -17.78
CA ALA A 145 10.18 -27.17 -19.17
C ALA A 145 9.23 -27.69 -20.25
N LYS A 146 8.08 -28.26 -19.89
CA LYS A 146 7.06 -28.74 -20.85
C LYS A 146 5.63 -28.52 -20.37
N VAL A 147 5.24 -27.32 -19.98
CA VAL A 147 3.82 -26.98 -20.04
C VAL A 147 3.55 -26.53 -21.47
N LYS A 148 3.39 -27.48 -22.40
CA LYS A 148 2.73 -27.26 -23.67
C LYS A 148 1.34 -26.76 -23.36
N GLY A 149 0.96 -25.66 -24.02
CA GLY A 149 -0.29 -24.94 -23.81
C GLY A 149 -1.48 -25.86 -23.59
N GLU A 150 -1.94 -25.95 -22.36
CA GLU A 150 -3.26 -26.48 -22.06
C GLU A 150 -4.29 -25.36 -22.22
N GLN A 151 -5.16 -25.59 -23.16
CA GLN A 151 -6.30 -24.76 -23.53
C GLN A 151 -7.45 -24.78 -22.50
N ASN A 152 -7.16 -24.93 -21.22
CA ASN A 152 -8.19 -24.92 -20.18
C ASN A 152 -7.95 -23.81 -19.18
N GLY A 153 -8.26 -22.60 -19.58
CA GLY A 153 -8.76 -21.42 -18.84
C GLY A 153 -8.32 -21.09 -17.41
N ARG A 154 -7.41 -21.84 -16.77
CA ARG A 154 -6.95 -21.64 -15.39
C ARG A 154 -5.43 -21.76 -15.20
N GLY A 155 -4.67 -21.94 -16.25
CA GLY A 155 -3.21 -22.00 -16.17
C GLY A 155 -2.60 -20.61 -16.31
N LEU A 156 -1.82 -20.17 -15.32
CA LEU A 156 -0.88 -19.06 -15.49
C LEU A 156 0.05 -19.45 -16.64
N THR A 157 -0.09 -18.81 -17.80
CA THR A 157 0.88 -18.96 -18.88
C THR A 157 2.21 -18.41 -18.34
N PRO A 158 3.28 -19.23 -18.21
CA PRO A 158 4.57 -18.72 -17.78
C PRO A 158 4.97 -17.53 -18.66
N GLY A 159 5.23 -16.36 -18.06
CA GLY A 159 5.71 -15.17 -18.74
C GLY A 159 4.67 -14.10 -19.06
N LYS A 160 3.41 -14.19 -18.59
CA LYS A 160 2.43 -13.10 -18.68
C LYS A 160 2.05 -12.59 -17.29
N PHE A 161 2.94 -11.81 -16.69
CA PHE A 161 2.61 -11.01 -15.52
C PHE A 161 2.02 -9.67 -15.96
N HIS A 162 1.07 -9.13 -15.20
CA HIS A 162 0.62 -7.75 -15.38
C HIS A 162 1.69 -6.75 -14.88
N GLY A 163 2.48 -7.15 -13.90
CA GLY A 163 3.61 -6.41 -13.37
C GLY A 163 4.94 -6.82 -14.01
N ARG A 164 5.99 -6.13 -13.61
CA ARG A 164 7.38 -6.35 -14.04
C ARG A 164 8.32 -6.27 -12.84
N SER A 165 9.46 -6.95 -12.92
CA SER A 165 10.44 -6.87 -11.84
C SER A 165 11.01 -5.46 -11.67
N PHE A 166 11.10 -5.02 -10.42
CA PHE A 166 11.71 -3.75 -10.03
C PHE A 166 13.15 -3.89 -9.50
N LEU A 167 13.79 -5.06 -9.63
CA LEU A 167 15.19 -5.23 -9.20
C LEU A 167 16.13 -4.22 -9.86
N SER A 168 15.89 -3.88 -11.12
CA SER A 168 16.73 -2.97 -11.91
C SER A 168 16.69 -1.51 -11.46
N VAL A 169 15.76 -1.12 -10.59
CA VAL A 169 15.62 0.26 -10.11
C VAL A 169 16.08 0.44 -8.67
N LEU A 170 16.43 -0.62 -7.96
CA LEU A 170 16.79 -0.56 -6.53
C LEU A 170 18.07 0.24 -6.23
N GLU A 171 18.94 0.46 -7.21
CA GLU A 171 20.14 1.28 -7.08
C GLU A 171 20.02 2.68 -7.72
N LYS A 172 18.80 3.08 -8.13
CA LYS A 172 18.54 4.32 -8.85
C LYS A 172 17.61 5.22 -8.04
N GLU A 173 18.06 6.43 -7.73
CA GLU A 173 17.21 7.46 -7.09
C GLU A 173 16.16 7.97 -8.08
N LYS A 174 16.57 8.18 -9.34
CA LYS A 174 15.72 8.65 -10.43
C LYS A 174 15.53 7.58 -11.49
N THR A 175 14.30 7.40 -11.93
CA THR A 175 13.94 6.36 -12.88
C THR A 175 13.12 6.92 -14.04
N THR A 176 13.17 6.23 -15.18
CA THR A 176 12.32 6.48 -16.35
C THR A 176 11.50 5.23 -16.63
N GLY A 177 10.28 5.43 -17.13
CA GLY A 177 9.37 4.34 -17.43
C GLY A 177 8.72 3.69 -16.18
N TRP A 178 8.90 4.30 -14.99
CA TRP A 178 8.25 3.95 -13.72
C TRP A 178 7.47 5.16 -13.19
N ASP A 179 6.69 5.78 -14.07
CA ASP A 179 6.09 7.10 -13.87
C ASP A 179 4.59 7.05 -13.59
N GLN A 180 4.01 5.84 -13.61
CA GLN A 180 2.57 5.64 -13.47
C GLN A 180 2.26 4.32 -12.80
N VAL A 181 1.23 4.31 -11.97
CA VAL A 181 0.57 3.11 -11.45
C VAL A 181 -0.94 3.18 -11.68
N ASN A 182 -1.53 2.02 -11.90
CA ASN A 182 -2.97 1.84 -12.00
C ASN A 182 -3.43 0.95 -10.86
N ALA A 183 -4.55 1.27 -10.24
CA ALA A 183 -5.15 0.43 -9.24
C ALA A 183 -6.68 0.41 -9.36
N SER A 184 -7.27 -0.57 -8.72
CA SER A 184 -8.72 -0.70 -8.67
C SER A 184 -9.17 -1.23 -7.32
N HIS A 185 -10.33 -0.79 -6.90
CA HIS A 185 -11.07 -1.35 -5.80
C HIS A 185 -12.46 -1.73 -6.32
N THR A 186 -12.98 -2.87 -5.92
CA THR A 186 -14.33 -3.28 -6.33
C THR A 186 -15.21 -3.54 -5.11
N PHE A 187 -14.69 -4.31 -4.16
CA PHE A 187 -15.40 -4.59 -2.91
C PHE A 187 -14.39 -4.92 -1.80
N HIS A 188 -14.82 -4.76 -0.56
CA HIS A 188 -14.12 -5.22 0.65
C HIS A 188 -15.20 -5.69 1.63
N GLU A 189 -15.04 -6.87 2.20
CA GLU A 189 -16.13 -7.60 2.89
C GLU A 189 -17.34 -7.85 1.97
N ILE A 190 -18.32 -8.59 2.40
CA ILE A 190 -19.50 -8.95 1.58
C ILE A 190 -20.36 -7.71 1.25
N THR A 191 -20.40 -6.75 2.16
CA THR A 191 -21.32 -5.61 2.10
C THR A 191 -20.74 -4.35 1.47
N MET A 192 -19.43 -4.32 1.21
CA MET A 192 -18.74 -3.13 0.75
C MET A 192 -18.46 -3.20 -0.75
N TYR A 193 -19.50 -3.09 -1.57
CA TYR A 193 -19.37 -2.97 -3.02
C TYR A 193 -19.33 -1.50 -3.43
N TYR A 194 -18.17 -1.04 -3.91
CA TYR A 194 -17.99 0.31 -4.44
C TYR A 194 -16.84 0.33 -5.44
N PRO A 195 -17.09 0.01 -6.72
CA PRO A 195 -16.05 -0.06 -7.72
C PRO A 195 -15.45 1.31 -8.02
N MET A 196 -14.13 1.37 -7.95
CA MET A 196 -13.32 2.54 -8.28
C MET A 196 -12.15 2.12 -9.15
N ARG A 197 -11.64 3.06 -9.96
CA ARG A 197 -10.42 2.92 -10.74
C ARG A 197 -9.55 4.16 -10.52
N VAL A 198 -8.24 4.00 -10.60
CA VAL A 198 -7.31 5.11 -10.47
C VAL A 198 -6.16 4.98 -11.45
N VAL A 199 -5.77 6.12 -12.01
CA VAL A 199 -4.49 6.35 -12.65
C VAL A 199 -3.74 7.36 -11.79
N ARG A 200 -2.54 7.00 -11.36
CA ARG A 200 -1.68 7.85 -10.54
C ARG A 200 -0.35 8.01 -11.28
N GLU A 201 -0.06 9.23 -11.67
CA GLU A 201 1.21 9.67 -12.24
C GLU A 201 2.03 10.42 -11.19
N ARG A 202 3.27 10.85 -11.52
CA ARG A 202 4.17 11.51 -10.56
C ARG A 202 3.55 12.74 -9.88
N ARG A 203 2.72 13.50 -10.57
CA ARG A 203 2.09 14.70 -10.06
C ARG A 203 0.58 14.57 -9.91
N TYR A 204 -0.08 13.99 -10.90
CA TYR A 204 -1.54 13.95 -10.94
C TYR A 204 -2.09 12.57 -10.61
N LYS A 205 -3.27 12.58 -10.01
CA LYS A 205 -4.06 11.38 -9.75
C LYS A 205 -5.50 11.60 -10.19
N LEU A 206 -6.01 10.70 -11.02
CA LEU A 206 -7.41 10.66 -11.43
C LEU A 206 -8.08 9.41 -10.85
N ILE A 207 -9.13 9.62 -10.06
CA ILE A 207 -9.97 8.55 -9.53
C ILE A 207 -11.32 8.59 -10.25
N TRP A 208 -11.76 7.45 -10.75
CA TRP A 208 -13.09 7.25 -11.28
C TRP A 208 -13.91 6.41 -10.31
N ASN A 209 -14.91 7.03 -9.67
CA ASN A 209 -15.86 6.39 -8.79
C ASN A 209 -17.04 5.88 -9.62
N ILE A 210 -17.00 4.64 -10.05
CA ILE A 210 -18.01 4.04 -10.94
C ILE A 210 -19.37 4.02 -10.24
N ALA A 211 -19.40 3.73 -8.93
CA ALA A 211 -20.62 3.69 -8.12
C ALA A 211 -20.97 5.03 -7.45
N HIS A 212 -20.54 6.17 -7.99
CA HIS A 212 -20.70 7.51 -7.39
C HIS A 212 -22.14 7.89 -7.01
N GLY A 213 -23.16 7.25 -7.58
CA GLY A 213 -24.56 7.43 -7.20
C GLY A 213 -24.94 6.80 -5.87
N LEU A 214 -24.07 5.95 -5.30
CA LEU A 214 -24.26 5.31 -4.01
C LEU A 214 -23.43 6.00 -2.92
N PRO A 215 -23.87 5.98 -1.66
CA PRO A 215 -22.99 6.35 -0.56
C PRO A 215 -21.83 5.36 -0.48
N TYR A 216 -20.63 5.88 -0.17
CA TYR A 216 -19.44 5.04 0.03
C TYR A 216 -19.62 4.16 1.27
N PRO A 217 -19.61 2.85 1.13
CA PRO A 217 -19.74 1.94 2.25
C PRO A 217 -18.41 1.83 3.02
N PHE A 218 -18.51 1.50 4.31
CA PHE A 218 -17.33 1.32 5.15
C PHE A 218 -17.11 -0.16 5.46
N ALA A 219 -15.84 -0.57 5.52
CA ALA A 219 -15.45 -1.77 6.22
C ALA A 219 -15.83 -1.64 7.72
N SER A 220 -16.21 -2.73 8.34
CA SER A 220 -16.76 -2.73 9.70
C SER A 220 -15.81 -2.14 10.76
N ASP A 221 -14.50 -2.37 10.61
CA ASP A 221 -13.46 -1.81 11.47
C ASP A 221 -13.34 -0.29 11.30
N LEU A 222 -13.39 0.21 10.07
CA LEU A 222 -13.31 1.64 9.78
C LEU A 222 -14.55 2.39 10.28
N TRP A 223 -15.73 1.80 10.11
CA TRP A 223 -16.97 2.38 10.63
C TRP A 223 -16.94 2.54 12.16
N ARG A 224 -16.39 1.54 12.86
CA ARG A 224 -16.29 1.54 14.33
C ARG A 224 -15.15 2.41 14.87
N ALA A 225 -14.26 2.90 14.02
CA ALA A 225 -13.12 3.70 14.45
C ALA A 225 -13.59 4.91 15.29
N PRO A 226 -13.10 5.09 16.52
CA PRO A 226 -13.51 6.20 17.39
C PRO A 226 -13.37 7.57 16.74
N THR A 227 -12.29 7.79 15.99
CA THR A 227 -12.08 9.02 15.21
C THR A 227 -13.20 9.27 14.22
N TRP A 228 -13.61 8.24 13.45
CA TRP A 228 -14.72 8.39 12.52
C TRP A 228 -16.03 8.69 13.24
N GLN A 229 -16.35 7.91 14.27
CA GLN A 229 -17.59 8.07 15.02
C GLN A 229 -17.72 9.43 15.70
N ALA A 230 -16.61 9.99 16.16
CA ALA A 230 -16.59 11.32 16.75
C ALA A 230 -16.97 12.43 15.75
N GLN A 231 -16.51 12.32 14.51
CA GLN A 231 -16.85 13.28 13.44
C GLN A 231 -18.26 13.02 12.86
N TRP A 232 -18.61 11.76 12.66
CA TRP A 232 -19.93 11.36 12.20
C TRP A 232 -21.06 11.91 13.06
N LYS A 233 -20.92 11.86 14.38
CA LYS A 233 -21.89 12.39 15.33
C LYS A 233 -22.06 13.91 15.27
N GLN A 234 -21.09 14.63 14.74
CA GLN A 234 -21.17 16.08 14.51
C GLN A 234 -21.95 16.43 13.22
N GLY A 235 -22.23 15.42 12.38
CA GLY A 235 -23.04 15.55 11.17
C GLY A 235 -22.22 15.66 9.87
N MET A 236 -22.92 15.71 8.75
CA MET A 236 -22.34 15.66 7.41
C MET A 236 -21.38 16.81 7.08
N GLY A 237 -21.54 17.95 7.73
CA GLY A 237 -20.67 19.12 7.54
C GLY A 237 -19.38 19.07 8.37
N ALA A 238 -19.24 18.11 9.27
CA ALA A 238 -18.06 18.03 10.13
C ALA A 238 -16.78 17.82 9.32
N PRO A 239 -15.66 18.47 9.71
CA PRO A 239 -14.39 18.29 9.02
C PRO A 239 -13.85 16.87 9.25
N TYR A 240 -13.23 16.29 8.23
CA TYR A 240 -12.50 15.04 8.32
C TYR A 240 -11.19 15.17 7.53
N GLY A 241 -10.12 15.60 8.20
CA GLY A 241 -8.88 15.99 7.55
C GLY A 241 -9.10 17.12 6.54
N ALA A 242 -8.56 16.97 5.35
CA ALA A 242 -8.73 17.93 4.25
C ALA A 242 -10.14 17.88 3.60
N LYS A 243 -11.03 16.99 4.06
CA LYS A 243 -12.38 16.77 3.51
C LYS A 243 -13.46 17.04 4.57
N THR A 244 -14.71 16.71 4.24
CA THR A 244 -15.83 16.68 5.16
C THR A 244 -16.40 15.26 5.23
N VAL A 245 -17.14 14.95 6.29
CA VAL A 245 -17.89 13.68 6.40
C VAL A 245 -18.75 13.45 5.16
N ARG A 246 -19.46 14.49 4.68
CA ARG A 246 -20.29 14.41 3.45
C ARG A 246 -19.48 14.05 2.21
N SER A 247 -18.39 14.76 1.96
CA SER A 247 -17.59 14.54 0.74
C SER A 247 -16.85 13.19 0.77
N TYR A 248 -16.62 12.65 1.94
CA TYR A 248 -16.07 11.31 2.10
C TYR A 248 -17.08 10.22 1.73
N ILE A 249 -18.35 10.39 2.11
CA ILE A 249 -19.43 9.41 1.85
C ILE A 249 -20.00 9.58 0.46
N HIS A 250 -20.28 10.82 0.02
CA HIS A 250 -20.88 11.11 -1.27
C HIS A 250 -19.82 11.63 -2.22
N ARG A 251 -19.16 10.72 -2.92
CA ARG A 251 -18.06 11.02 -3.83
C ARG A 251 -18.59 11.39 -5.21
N PRO A 252 -17.95 12.34 -5.92
CA PRO A 252 -18.29 12.63 -7.31
C PRO A 252 -17.84 11.49 -8.23
N ALA A 253 -18.32 11.46 -9.48
CA ALA A 253 -17.90 10.48 -10.47
C ALA A 253 -16.39 10.50 -10.72
N PHE A 254 -15.81 11.71 -10.79
CA PHE A 254 -14.38 11.88 -11.01
C PHE A 254 -13.76 12.76 -9.93
N GLU A 255 -12.58 12.37 -9.50
CA GLU A 255 -11.73 13.14 -8.61
C GLU A 255 -10.35 13.27 -9.27
N LEU A 256 -9.89 14.51 -9.47
CA LEU A 256 -8.57 14.84 -10.01
C LEU A 256 -7.80 15.63 -8.96
N TYR A 257 -6.60 15.19 -8.64
CA TYR A 257 -5.75 15.82 -7.64
C TYR A 257 -4.37 16.13 -8.21
N ASP A 258 -3.85 17.31 -7.87
CA ASP A 258 -2.46 17.68 -8.03
C ASP A 258 -1.72 17.37 -6.73
N LEU A 259 -1.05 16.24 -6.66
CA LEU A 259 -0.43 15.75 -5.44
C LEU A 259 0.80 16.55 -4.99
N GLN A 260 1.33 17.40 -5.87
CA GLN A 260 2.42 18.30 -5.51
C GLN A 260 1.89 19.51 -4.70
N GLU A 261 0.75 20.05 -5.09
CA GLU A 261 0.12 21.21 -4.44
C GLU A 261 -0.83 20.77 -3.31
N ASP A 262 -1.42 19.60 -3.44
CA ASP A 262 -2.42 19.05 -2.52
C ASP A 262 -2.14 17.56 -2.20
N PRO A 263 -1.11 17.26 -1.41
CA PRO A 263 -0.72 15.88 -1.09
C PRO A 263 -1.76 15.12 -0.25
N HIS A 264 -2.77 15.81 0.28
CA HIS A 264 -3.84 15.24 1.09
C HIS A 264 -5.18 15.12 0.36
N GLU A 265 -5.19 15.44 -0.95
CA GLU A 265 -6.35 15.22 -1.83
C GLU A 265 -7.63 15.91 -1.33
N GLY A 266 -7.49 17.11 -0.76
CA GLY A 266 -8.60 17.93 -0.26
C GLY A 266 -9.35 18.68 -1.35
N ASN A 267 -8.65 19.07 -2.44
CA ASN A 267 -9.17 19.92 -3.50
C ASN A 267 -9.33 19.16 -4.82
N ASN A 268 -10.58 18.79 -5.13
CA ASN A 268 -10.87 18.08 -6.38
C ASN A 268 -10.91 19.03 -7.59
N LEU A 269 -9.98 18.85 -8.51
CA LEU A 269 -9.80 19.65 -9.73
C LEU A 269 -10.62 19.14 -10.92
N ALA A 270 -11.39 18.05 -10.82
CA ALA A 270 -12.09 17.44 -11.94
C ALA A 270 -13.13 18.34 -12.64
N LYS A 271 -13.52 19.44 -12.01
CA LYS A 271 -14.39 20.49 -12.60
C LYS A 271 -13.66 21.78 -12.95
N SER A 272 -12.35 21.80 -12.79
CA SER A 272 -11.54 22.98 -13.12
C SER A 272 -11.43 23.15 -14.64
N SER A 273 -11.71 24.33 -15.13
CA SER A 273 -11.51 24.66 -16.56
C SER A 273 -10.04 24.73 -16.99
N LYS A 274 -9.12 24.66 -16.04
CA LYS A 274 -7.66 24.70 -16.29
C LYS A 274 -7.05 23.29 -16.35
N HIS A 275 -7.79 22.30 -15.95
CA HIS A 275 -7.39 20.87 -15.93
C HIS A 275 -8.52 20.04 -16.56
#